data_d4aad49a1cd8fa370afb624e6ede4fd5
#
_entry.id   d4aad49a1cd8fa370afb624e6ede4fd5
#
_cell.length_a   1.000
_cell.length_b   1.000
_cell.length_c   1.000
_cell.angle_alpha   90.00
_cell.angle_beta   90.00
_cell.angle_gamma   90.00
#
_symmetry.space_group_name_H-M   'P 1'
#
loop_
_entity.id
_entity.type
_entity.pdbx_description
1 polymer ?
#
loop_
_entity_poly.entity_id
_entity_poly.type
_entity_poly.pdbx_seq_one_letter_code
_entity_poly.pdbx_strand_id
1 'polypeptide(L)'
;MEAAIEHCTKGAGIWDWASNDQGAEPDVVMASCGDVPTMESLAATALLREAIPDIKVRFVNVVDLFRLVPSTEHPHGMTDREFEAIFTPNKPVIFNFHSYPWLIHRLTYRRPGQHNIHVRGYKERETSTRRWNWRFRIKPIASGSQ
;
A
#
# COMPACT_ATOMS: atom_id res chain seq x y z
N MET A 1 -2.26 -23.02 4.49
CA MET A 1 -2.86 -23.05 3.13
C MET A 1 -4.29 -22.48 3.14
N GLU A 2 -5.13 -22.89 4.07
CA GLU A 2 -6.53 -22.45 4.19
C GLU A 2 -6.67 -20.91 4.35
N ALA A 3 -5.90 -20.29 5.23
CA ALA A 3 -5.89 -18.84 5.43
C ALA A 3 -5.49 -18.07 4.17
N ALA A 4 -4.59 -18.61 3.35
CA ALA A 4 -4.19 -17.98 2.09
C ALA A 4 -5.32 -18.05 1.05
N ILE A 5 -6.02 -19.16 0.98
CA ILE A 5 -7.19 -19.35 0.10
C ILE A 5 -8.29 -18.36 0.52
N GLU A 6 -8.57 -18.25 1.81
CA GLU A 6 -9.56 -17.31 2.33
C GLU A 6 -9.19 -15.86 1.98
N HIS A 7 -7.93 -15.46 2.20
CA HIS A 7 -7.45 -14.13 1.86
C HIS A 7 -7.60 -13.80 0.37
N CYS A 8 -7.17 -14.73 -0.50
CA CYS A 8 -7.32 -14.57 -1.95
C CYS A 8 -8.79 -14.49 -2.38
N THR A 9 -9.66 -15.24 -1.74
CA THR A 9 -11.11 -15.21 -2.01
C THR A 9 -11.74 -13.88 -1.57
N LYS A 10 -11.31 -13.34 -0.43
CA LYS A 10 -11.74 -12.02 0.05
C LYS A 10 -11.19 -10.87 -0.81
N GLY A 11 -10.06 -11.07 -1.47
CA GLY A 11 -9.42 -10.14 -2.38
C GLY A 11 -8.68 -8.97 -1.74
N ALA A 12 -8.91 -8.67 -0.47
CA ALA A 12 -8.18 -7.70 0.34
C ALA A 12 -8.34 -8.01 1.82
N GLY A 13 -7.33 -7.74 2.62
CA GLY A 13 -7.41 -7.99 4.05
C GLY A 13 -6.19 -7.52 4.83
N ILE A 14 -6.37 -7.44 6.14
CA ILE A 14 -5.32 -7.12 7.09
C ILE A 14 -4.48 -8.38 7.32
N TRP A 15 -3.17 -8.23 7.28
CA TRP A 15 -2.23 -9.26 7.70
C TRP A 15 -1.82 -9.03 9.16
N ASP A 16 -2.49 -9.69 10.08
CA ASP A 16 -2.27 -9.54 11.52
C ASP A 16 -0.84 -9.88 11.93
N TRP A 17 -0.23 -10.88 11.28
CA TRP A 17 1.16 -11.28 11.54
C TRP A 17 2.19 -10.21 11.16
N ALA A 18 1.86 -9.31 10.22
CA ALA A 18 2.71 -8.20 9.79
C ALA A 18 2.33 -6.87 10.48
N SER A 19 1.20 -6.84 11.17
CA SER A 19 0.67 -5.68 11.88
C SER A 19 1.08 -5.69 13.34
N ASN A 20 1.05 -4.53 14.00
CA ASN A 20 1.24 -4.41 15.45
C ASN A 20 0.20 -3.52 16.13
N ASP A 21 -0.88 -3.21 15.44
CA ASP A 21 -2.00 -2.44 15.99
C ASP A 21 -2.94 -3.28 16.89
N GLN A 22 -2.82 -4.61 16.84
CA GLN A 22 -3.62 -5.56 17.62
C GLN A 22 -5.13 -5.32 17.52
N GLY A 23 -5.61 -4.91 16.35
CA GLY A 23 -7.00 -4.60 16.08
C GLY A 23 -7.46 -3.23 16.61
N ALA A 24 -6.56 -2.45 17.23
CA ALA A 24 -6.82 -1.07 17.62
C ALA A 24 -6.66 -0.12 16.42
N GLU A 25 -6.90 1.17 16.62
CA GLU A 25 -6.65 2.17 15.59
C GLU A 25 -5.15 2.30 15.33
N PRO A 26 -4.68 2.11 14.08
CA PRO A 26 -3.27 2.27 13.76
C PRO A 26 -2.89 3.75 13.63
N ASP A 27 -1.60 4.04 13.70
CA ASP A 27 -1.05 5.36 13.38
C ASP A 27 -0.86 5.54 11.87
N VAL A 28 -0.55 4.43 11.19
CA VAL A 28 -0.37 4.38 9.74
C VAL A 28 -0.82 3.03 9.19
N VAL A 29 -1.40 3.05 7.99
CA VAL A 29 -1.72 1.85 7.24
C VAL A 29 -0.70 1.69 6.12
N MET A 30 -0.02 0.55 6.08
CA MET A 30 0.87 0.15 5.00
C MET A 30 0.12 -0.83 4.10
N ALA A 31 -0.20 -0.42 2.89
CA ALA A 31 -0.94 -1.23 1.94
C ALA A 31 -0.08 -1.58 0.73
N SER A 32 -0.33 -2.72 0.13
CA SER A 32 0.40 -3.19 -1.04
C SER A 32 -0.46 -4.05 -1.96
N CYS A 33 -0.14 -3.99 -3.26
CA CYS A 33 -0.67 -4.89 -4.27
C CYS A 33 0.45 -5.31 -5.23
N GLY A 34 0.62 -6.62 -5.41
CA GLY A 34 1.68 -7.23 -6.21
C GLY A 34 2.84 -7.77 -5.38
N ASP A 35 3.59 -8.71 -5.93
CA ASP A 35 4.63 -9.46 -5.20
C ASP A 35 5.76 -8.56 -4.71
N VAL A 36 6.39 -7.82 -5.62
CA VAL A 36 7.52 -6.93 -5.28
C VAL A 36 7.08 -5.80 -4.34
N PRO A 37 6.00 -5.05 -4.60
CA PRO A 37 5.53 -4.03 -3.67
C PRO A 37 5.20 -4.59 -2.29
N THR A 38 4.68 -5.81 -2.20
CA THR A 38 4.38 -6.44 -0.90
C THR A 38 5.65 -6.75 -0.12
N MET A 39 6.66 -7.33 -0.76
CA MET A 39 7.96 -7.61 -0.13
C MET A 39 8.65 -6.33 0.34
N GLU A 40 8.68 -5.31 -0.48
CA GLU A 40 9.25 -3.99 -0.15
C GLU A 40 8.48 -3.31 1.00
N SER A 41 7.16 -3.44 1.01
CA SER A 41 6.32 -2.89 2.08
C SER A 41 6.54 -3.59 3.41
N LEU A 42 6.74 -4.90 3.40
CA LEU A 42 7.08 -5.67 4.60
C LEU A 42 8.43 -5.24 5.17
N ALA A 43 9.45 -5.09 4.31
CA ALA A 43 10.76 -4.60 4.71
C ALA A 43 10.68 -3.17 5.27
N ALA A 44 9.96 -2.28 4.60
CA ALA A 44 9.75 -0.90 5.04
C ALA A 44 9.01 -0.83 6.40
N THR A 45 8.03 -1.70 6.61
CA THR A 45 7.29 -1.80 7.88
C THR A 45 8.22 -2.23 9.02
N ALA A 46 9.09 -3.20 8.77
CA ALA A 46 10.07 -3.64 9.76
C ALA A 46 11.03 -2.51 10.14
N LEU A 47 11.58 -1.81 9.15
CA LEU A 47 12.47 -0.65 9.38
C LEU A 47 11.76 0.49 10.11
N LEU A 48 10.51 0.77 9.76
CA LEU A 48 9.72 1.81 10.41
C LEU A 48 9.49 1.50 11.89
N ARG A 49 9.19 0.27 12.22
CA ARG A 49 9.00 -0.19 13.62
C ARG A 49 10.30 -0.21 14.41
N GLU A 50 11.44 -0.45 13.75
CA GLU A 50 12.76 -0.34 14.38
C GLU A 50 13.11 1.13 14.67
N ALA A 51 12.83 2.03 13.73
CA ALA A 51 13.13 3.45 13.87
C ALA A 51 12.18 4.17 14.86
N ILE A 52 10.92 3.76 14.91
CA ILE A 52 9.88 4.32 15.78
C ILE A 52 9.16 3.18 16.50
N PRO A 53 9.69 2.69 17.63
CA PRO A 53 9.18 1.49 18.31
C PRO A 53 7.72 1.58 18.76
N ASP A 54 7.22 2.77 19.05
CA ASP A 54 5.85 2.99 19.54
C ASP A 54 4.80 3.12 18.44
N ILE A 55 5.23 3.15 17.15
CA ILE A 55 4.32 3.32 16.03
C ILE A 55 3.45 2.07 15.83
N LYS A 56 2.15 2.29 15.68
CA LYS A 56 1.19 1.23 15.36
C LYS A 56 0.96 1.19 13.86
N VAL A 57 1.44 0.13 13.22
CA VAL A 57 1.32 -0.09 11.79
C VAL A 57 0.33 -1.21 11.53
N ARG A 58 -0.66 -0.95 10.69
CA ARG A 58 -1.53 -1.96 10.11
C ARG A 58 -1.04 -2.29 8.71
N PHE A 59 -0.80 -3.57 8.46
CA PHE A 59 -0.41 -4.05 7.14
C PHE A 59 -1.61 -4.61 6.39
N VAL A 60 -1.85 -4.10 5.18
CA VAL A 60 -2.96 -4.51 4.32
C VAL A 60 -2.41 -5.04 3.00
N ASN A 61 -2.83 -6.23 2.62
CA ASN A 61 -2.54 -6.78 1.30
C ASN A 61 -3.80 -6.79 0.44
N VAL A 62 -3.67 -6.30 -0.79
CA VAL A 62 -4.75 -6.25 -1.79
C VAL A 62 -4.38 -7.19 -2.93
N VAL A 63 -5.19 -8.21 -3.15
CA VAL A 63 -5.05 -9.18 -4.25
C VAL A 63 -5.95 -8.79 -5.41
N ASP A 64 -7.17 -8.36 -5.13
CA ASP A 64 -8.15 -7.90 -6.12
C ASP A 64 -8.32 -6.37 -6.00
N LEU A 65 -7.83 -5.66 -7.00
CA LEU A 65 -7.93 -4.20 -7.05
C LEU A 65 -9.37 -3.69 -7.13
N PHE A 66 -10.31 -4.47 -7.65
CA PHE A 66 -11.71 -4.08 -7.70
C PHE A 66 -12.37 -4.03 -6.31
N ARG A 67 -11.74 -4.63 -5.30
CA ARG A 67 -12.17 -4.43 -3.90
C ARG A 67 -12.08 -2.98 -3.44
N LEU A 68 -11.20 -2.19 -4.05
CA LEU A 68 -11.03 -0.77 -3.72
C LEU A 68 -12.19 0.09 -4.21
N VAL A 69 -12.90 -0.34 -5.24
CA VAL A 69 -14.06 0.38 -5.80
C VAL A 69 -15.26 0.25 -4.86
N PRO A 70 -16.13 1.27 -4.75
CA PRO A 70 -17.39 1.12 -4.02
C PRO A 70 -18.28 0.00 -4.57
N SER A 71 -18.96 -0.72 -3.68
CA SER A 71 -19.89 -1.80 -4.04
C SER A 71 -21.04 -1.34 -4.94
N THR A 72 -21.32 -0.04 -4.96
CA THR A 72 -22.31 0.58 -5.87
C THR A 72 -21.81 0.71 -7.31
N GLU A 73 -20.50 0.62 -7.54
CA GLU A 73 -19.90 0.77 -8.86
C GLU A 73 -19.42 -0.57 -9.46
N HIS A 74 -19.08 -1.54 -8.62
CA HIS A 74 -18.56 -2.82 -9.08
C HIS A 74 -18.99 -3.96 -8.15
N PRO A 75 -19.37 -5.15 -8.69
CA PRO A 75 -19.80 -6.30 -7.88
C PRO A 75 -18.77 -6.79 -6.87
N HIS A 76 -17.47 -6.67 -7.16
CA HIS A 76 -16.39 -7.01 -6.25
C HIS A 76 -16.05 -5.89 -5.25
N GLY A 77 -16.63 -4.71 -5.43
CA GLY A 77 -16.36 -3.55 -4.59
C GLY A 77 -16.75 -3.79 -3.12
N MET A 78 -15.97 -3.22 -2.21
CA MET A 78 -16.31 -3.20 -0.79
C MET A 78 -17.35 -2.12 -0.50
N THR A 79 -18.15 -2.32 0.54
CA THR A 79 -18.94 -1.24 1.14
C THR A 79 -17.98 -0.22 1.79
N ASP A 80 -18.43 1.01 2.00
CA ASP A 80 -17.60 2.03 2.68
C ASP A 80 -17.22 1.59 4.09
N ARG A 81 -18.14 0.91 4.79
CA ARG A 81 -17.88 0.36 6.12
C ARG A 81 -16.76 -0.69 6.13
N GLU A 82 -16.73 -1.59 5.16
CA GLU A 82 -15.67 -2.58 5.01
C GLU A 82 -14.34 -1.89 4.66
N PHE A 83 -14.38 -0.90 3.79
CA PHE A 83 -13.20 -0.14 3.39
C PHE A 83 -12.59 0.62 4.58
N GLU A 84 -13.41 1.32 5.35
CA GLU A 84 -12.97 2.05 6.56
C GLU A 84 -12.45 1.12 7.66
N ALA A 85 -13.02 -0.08 7.78
CA ALA A 85 -12.54 -1.08 8.73
C ALA A 85 -11.10 -1.54 8.42
N ILE A 86 -10.73 -1.59 7.14
CA ILE A 86 -9.41 -2.01 6.67
C ILE A 86 -8.43 -0.82 6.61
N PHE A 87 -8.82 0.25 5.91
CA PHE A 87 -7.94 1.37 5.58
C PHE A 87 -8.02 2.55 6.53
N THR A 88 -9.01 2.59 7.41
CA THR A 88 -9.35 3.73 8.28
C THR A 88 -9.74 5.02 7.53
N PRO A 89 -10.64 5.86 8.07
CA PRO A 89 -11.01 7.10 7.39
C PRO A 89 -10.04 8.25 7.63
N ASN A 90 -9.25 8.21 8.73
CA ASN A 90 -8.54 9.38 9.26
C ASN A 90 -7.02 9.23 9.32
N LYS A 91 -6.49 8.03 9.08
CA LYS A 91 -5.06 7.78 9.19
C LYS A 91 -4.40 7.73 7.82
N PRO A 92 -3.12 8.12 7.72
CA PRO A 92 -2.41 8.03 6.46
C PRO A 92 -2.30 6.58 5.99
N VAL A 93 -2.55 6.36 4.72
CA VAL A 93 -2.38 5.09 4.04
C VAL A 93 -1.27 5.24 3.03
N ILE A 94 -0.20 4.47 3.18
CA ILE A 94 0.87 4.37 2.19
C ILE A 94 0.59 3.14 1.34
N PHE A 95 0.20 3.34 0.10
CA PHE A 95 -0.16 2.27 -0.83
C PHE A 95 0.95 2.05 -1.85
N ASN A 96 1.60 0.90 -1.80
CA ASN A 96 2.66 0.53 -2.72
C ASN A 96 2.11 -0.33 -3.87
N PHE A 97 2.38 0.12 -5.10
CA PHE A 97 1.85 -0.50 -6.31
C PHE A 97 2.90 -0.52 -7.42
N HIS A 98 2.97 -1.62 -8.17
CA HIS A 98 4.00 -1.82 -9.21
C HIS A 98 3.74 -1.08 -10.52
N SER A 99 2.60 -0.41 -10.65
CA SER A 99 2.21 0.33 -11.85
C SER A 99 1.90 1.80 -11.51
N TYR A 100 1.16 2.47 -12.37
CA TYR A 100 0.89 3.90 -12.25
C TYR A 100 0.01 4.24 -11.05
N PRO A 101 0.40 5.20 -10.20
CA PRO A 101 -0.39 5.61 -9.02
C PRO A 101 -1.81 6.07 -9.36
N TRP A 102 -2.03 6.65 -10.52
CA TRP A 102 -3.35 7.15 -10.92
C TRP A 102 -4.42 6.06 -10.94
N LEU A 103 -4.06 4.80 -11.19
CA LEU A 103 -5.01 3.69 -11.15
C LEU A 103 -5.61 3.52 -9.75
N ILE A 104 -4.76 3.50 -8.73
CA ILE A 104 -5.23 3.38 -7.33
C ILE A 104 -6.07 4.61 -6.95
N HIS A 105 -5.64 5.80 -7.31
CA HIS A 105 -6.42 7.02 -7.07
C HIS A 105 -7.77 6.97 -7.78
N ARG A 106 -7.84 6.45 -9.01
CA ARG A 106 -9.09 6.29 -9.75
C ARG A 106 -10.04 5.30 -9.08
N LEU A 107 -9.53 4.19 -8.56
CA LEU A 107 -10.32 3.18 -7.87
C LEU A 107 -10.85 3.65 -6.51
N THR A 108 -10.15 4.58 -5.86
CA THR A 108 -10.47 5.04 -4.51
C THR A 108 -11.03 6.47 -4.44
N TYR A 109 -11.19 7.17 -5.57
CA TYR A 109 -11.52 8.62 -5.56
C TYR A 109 -12.85 8.97 -4.88
N ARG A 110 -13.78 8.03 -4.78
CA ARG A 110 -15.07 8.21 -4.10
C ARG A 110 -15.08 7.69 -2.67
N ARG A 111 -13.96 7.16 -2.18
CA ARG A 111 -13.88 6.62 -0.83
C ARG A 111 -13.77 7.72 0.21
N PRO A 112 -14.44 7.57 1.37
CA PRO A 112 -14.18 8.42 2.51
C PRO A 112 -12.68 8.38 2.88
N GLY A 113 -12.08 9.54 3.13
CA GLY A 113 -10.66 9.60 3.48
C GLY A 113 -9.67 9.35 2.34
N GLN A 114 -10.12 9.37 1.08
CA GLN A 114 -9.23 9.12 -0.07
C GLN A 114 -8.03 10.09 -0.14
N HIS A 115 -8.15 11.30 0.42
CA HIS A 115 -7.06 12.27 0.52
C HIS A 115 -5.91 11.81 1.42
N ASN A 116 -6.14 10.84 2.30
CA ASN A 116 -5.12 10.23 3.15
C ASN A 116 -4.36 9.10 2.46
N ILE A 117 -4.77 8.70 1.24
CA ILE A 117 -4.14 7.61 0.50
C ILE A 117 -3.00 8.16 -0.35
N HIS A 118 -1.77 7.81 0.05
CA HIS A 118 -0.53 8.20 -0.60
C HIS A 118 0.01 7.03 -1.41
N VAL A 119 -0.17 7.06 -2.73
CA VAL A 119 0.26 5.96 -3.58
C VAL A 119 1.73 6.11 -3.97
N ARG A 120 2.50 5.06 -3.77
CA ARG A 120 3.86 4.88 -4.26
C ARG A 120 3.84 3.87 -5.38
N GLY A 121 4.19 4.30 -6.57
CA GLY A 121 4.13 3.48 -7.77
C GLY A 121 5.17 3.89 -8.79
N TYR A 122 5.01 3.38 -9.99
CA TYR A 122 5.87 3.71 -11.10
C TYR A 122 5.80 5.19 -11.44
N LYS A 123 6.96 5.82 -11.54
CA LYS A 123 7.10 7.20 -12.02
C LYS A 123 7.88 7.17 -13.32
N GLU A 124 7.21 7.58 -14.39
CA GLU A 124 7.88 7.81 -15.66
C GLU A 124 8.80 9.02 -15.51
N ARG A 125 10.09 8.80 -15.58
CA ARG A 125 11.05 9.87 -15.83
C ARG A 125 11.24 9.92 -17.33
N GLU A 126 11.11 11.08 -17.94
CA GLU A 126 11.51 11.29 -19.31
C GLU A 126 12.96 10.86 -19.47
N THR A 127 13.16 9.63 -19.87
CA THR A 127 14.43 9.21 -20.44
C THR A 127 14.26 9.35 -21.95
N SER A 128 14.57 10.53 -22.44
CA SER A 128 14.84 10.66 -23.86
C SER A 128 15.96 9.67 -24.19
N THR A 129 15.59 8.65 -24.95
CA THR A 129 16.49 7.79 -25.69
C THR A 129 17.45 6.89 -24.91
N ARG A 130 17.32 5.68 -25.25
CA ARG A 130 18.17 4.50 -25.14
C ARG A 130 17.72 3.49 -24.12
N ARG A 131 17.18 2.47 -24.67
CA ARG A 131 16.69 1.19 -24.15
C ARG A 131 17.64 0.45 -23.19
N TRP A 132 18.75 1.08 -22.79
CA TRP A 132 19.84 0.41 -22.09
C TRP A 132 20.31 1.12 -20.81
N ASN A 133 19.73 2.22 -20.38
CA ASN A 133 20.30 3.04 -19.30
C ASN A 133 19.47 3.15 -18.01
N TRP A 134 18.54 2.25 -17.76
CA TRP A 134 17.88 2.17 -16.46
C TRP A 134 18.60 1.20 -15.48
N ARG A 135 19.84 0.78 -15.84
CA ARG A 135 20.74 0.19 -14.85
C ARG A 135 21.26 1.28 -13.92
N PHE A 136 20.65 1.32 -12.73
CA PHE A 136 21.23 1.89 -11.51
C PHE A 136 21.79 3.34 -11.59
N ARG A 137 20.91 4.35 -11.46
CA ARG A 137 21.31 5.56 -10.75
C ARG A 137 20.80 5.52 -9.32
N ILE A 138 21.39 4.68 -8.51
CA ILE A 138 21.53 4.98 -7.10
C ILE A 138 22.54 6.12 -7.06
N LYS A 139 22.07 7.35 -6.87
CA LYS A 139 22.98 8.42 -6.47
C LYS A 139 23.54 8.02 -5.11
N PRO A 140 24.86 7.88 -4.96
CA PRO A 140 25.41 7.77 -3.63
C PRO A 140 25.00 9.03 -2.86
N ILE A 141 24.50 8.84 -1.65
CA ILE A 141 24.31 9.92 -0.69
C ILE A 141 25.72 10.52 -0.53
N ALA A 142 25.92 11.75 -0.98
CA ALA A 142 27.15 12.45 -0.74
C ALA A 142 27.34 12.53 0.77
N SER A 143 28.34 11.85 1.28
CA SER A 143 28.83 12.01 2.64
C SER A 143 29.32 13.46 2.72
N GLY A 144 28.55 14.31 3.39
CA GLY A 144 28.97 15.66 3.71
C GLY A 144 30.14 15.56 4.68
N SER A 145 31.34 15.84 4.21
CA SER A 145 32.47 16.15 5.05
C SER A 145 32.54 17.68 5.20
N GLN A 146 32.49 18.12 6.47
CA GLN A 146 32.86 19.40 7.05
C GLN A 146 31.93 20.56 6.80
#